data_74aca7c87984ccafdcbfc864eb909a8d
#
_entry.id   74aca7c87984ccafdcbfc864eb909a8d
#
_cell.length_a   1.000
_cell.length_b   1.000
_cell.length_c   1.000
_cell.angle_alpha   90.00
_cell.angle_beta   90.00
_cell.angle_gamma   90.00
#
_symmetry.space_group_name_H-M   'P 1'
#
loop_
_entity.id
_entity.type
_entity.pdbx_description
1 polymer ?
#
loop_
_entity_poly.entity_id
_entity_poly.type
_entity_poly.pdbx_seq_one_letter_code
_entity_poly.pdbx_strand_id
1 'polypeptide(L)'
;MTLYEKLDAYGKSDYYAFHMPGHKRNVNFMEENLPFGIDITEIEGFDDLHHCEGILKDAQKRAADVYGAEETHFLVNGSTVGILSALAGCTRRGDSVLIARNCHKSVYHAVEMFGLKPVYIYPKKQENEESVLSGCIDAADVEKVLEQRREIRAVMIVSPSYDGVVSDVKKDCRNRTQIWNSADCR
;
A
#
# COMPACT_ATOMS: atom_id res chain seq x y z
N MET A 1 24.39 8.79 2.90
CA MET A 1 23.74 9.77 1.99
C MET A 1 22.36 9.24 1.67
N THR A 2 21.33 10.01 1.89
CA THR A 2 19.95 9.66 1.56
C THR A 2 19.70 9.82 0.05
N LEU A 3 18.60 9.24 -0.45
CA LEU A 3 18.19 9.45 -1.85
C LEU A 3 17.99 10.95 -2.15
N TYR A 4 17.34 11.69 -1.24
CA TYR A 4 17.13 13.12 -1.40
C TYR A 4 18.44 13.91 -1.50
N GLU A 5 19.39 13.67 -0.58
CA GLU A 5 20.70 14.33 -0.61
C GLU A 5 21.47 14.07 -1.92
N LYS A 6 21.35 12.85 -2.45
CA LYS A 6 21.97 12.48 -3.72
C LYS A 6 21.31 13.17 -4.92
N LEU A 7 19.98 13.24 -4.95
CA LEU A 7 19.21 13.94 -5.97
C LEU A 7 19.50 15.45 -5.94
N ASP A 8 19.54 16.05 -4.75
CA ASP A 8 19.84 17.47 -4.57
C ASP A 8 21.27 17.81 -5.06
N ALA A 9 22.25 16.98 -4.70
CA ALA A 9 23.62 17.14 -5.18
C ALA A 9 23.72 17.00 -6.71
N TYR A 10 23.00 16.04 -7.30
CA TYR A 10 22.90 15.89 -8.75
C TYR A 10 22.22 17.12 -9.40
N GLY A 11 21.13 17.61 -8.83
CA GLY A 11 20.42 18.79 -9.32
C GLY A 11 21.28 20.06 -9.34
N LYS A 12 22.23 20.17 -8.40
CA LYS A 12 23.19 21.29 -8.29
C LYS A 12 24.49 21.08 -9.10
N SER A 13 24.67 19.90 -9.70
CA SER A 13 25.86 19.60 -10.49
C SER A 13 25.84 20.32 -11.84
N ASP A 14 27.01 20.38 -12.46
CA ASP A 14 27.22 20.92 -13.81
C ASP A 14 26.99 19.87 -14.91
N TYR A 15 26.56 18.65 -14.56
CA TYR A 15 26.21 17.63 -15.54
C TYR A 15 25.02 18.05 -16.39
N TYR A 16 25.17 17.95 -17.71
CA TYR A 16 24.05 18.18 -18.62
C TYR A 16 23.13 16.94 -18.67
N ALA A 17 21.83 17.15 -18.49
CA ALA A 17 20.84 16.08 -18.43
C ALA A 17 20.47 15.53 -19.82
N PHE A 18 21.26 14.61 -20.37
CA PHE A 18 20.94 13.90 -21.62
C PHE A 18 19.83 12.86 -21.44
N HIS A 19 19.57 12.45 -20.21
CA HIS A 19 18.51 11.49 -19.86
C HIS A 19 17.10 12.09 -19.92
N MET A 20 16.08 11.28 -19.87
CA MET A 20 14.70 11.73 -19.60
C MET A 20 14.56 12.19 -18.12
N PRO A 21 13.62 13.07 -17.82
CA PRO A 21 12.60 13.66 -18.70
C PRO A 21 13.11 14.80 -19.59
N GLY A 22 12.24 15.20 -20.57
CA GLY A 22 12.59 16.14 -21.62
C GLY A 22 12.85 17.59 -21.22
N HIS A 23 12.44 18.03 -20.01
CA HIS A 23 12.67 19.40 -19.52
C HIS A 23 14.16 19.73 -19.28
N LYS A 24 15.06 18.73 -19.22
CA LYS A 24 16.50 18.89 -19.11
C LYS A 24 16.95 19.81 -17.97
N ARG A 25 16.21 19.78 -16.84
CA ARG A 25 16.41 20.66 -15.68
C ARG A 25 16.28 22.16 -15.99
N ASN A 26 15.56 22.51 -17.05
CA ASN A 26 15.35 23.91 -17.43
C ASN A 26 14.29 24.56 -16.51
N VAL A 27 14.73 25.18 -15.45
CA VAL A 27 13.87 25.89 -14.48
C VAL A 27 13.28 27.20 -15.01
N ASN A 28 13.81 27.71 -16.14
CA ASN A 28 13.35 28.96 -16.76
C ASN A 28 12.14 28.75 -17.67
N PHE A 29 11.70 27.53 -17.84
CA PHE A 29 10.59 27.20 -18.75
C PHE A 29 9.21 27.55 -18.16
N MET A 30 9.09 27.65 -16.85
CA MET A 30 7.85 27.98 -16.16
C MET A 30 8.10 29.02 -15.06
N GLU A 31 7.09 29.82 -14.76
CA GLU A 31 7.15 30.81 -13.69
C GLU A 31 7.17 30.20 -12.28
N GLU A 32 6.81 28.90 -12.17
CA GLU A 32 6.77 28.17 -10.91
C GLU A 32 8.09 27.44 -10.65
N ASN A 33 8.50 27.41 -9.40
CA ASN A 33 9.68 26.67 -8.96
C ASN A 33 9.40 25.16 -8.86
N LEU A 34 9.36 24.49 -9.98
CA LEU A 34 9.13 23.04 -10.07
C LEU A 34 10.42 22.25 -9.77
N PRO A 35 10.30 21.01 -9.26
CA PRO A 35 11.45 20.21 -8.82
C PRO A 35 12.22 19.54 -9.97
N PHE A 36 12.38 20.23 -11.12
CA PHE A 36 13.06 19.69 -12.30
C PHE A 36 14.52 19.31 -12.07
N GLY A 37 15.15 19.92 -11.06
CA GLY A 37 16.53 19.58 -10.69
C GLY A 37 16.71 18.14 -10.18
N ILE A 38 15.68 17.58 -9.58
CA ILE A 38 15.67 16.25 -8.96
C ILE A 38 14.77 15.24 -9.68
N ASP A 39 14.19 15.65 -10.81
CA ASP A 39 13.34 14.76 -11.63
C ASP A 39 14.22 14.06 -12.67
N ILE A 40 14.39 12.76 -12.48
CA ILE A 40 15.30 11.90 -13.25
C ILE A 40 14.62 10.59 -13.62
N THR A 41 15.21 9.85 -14.54
CA THR A 41 14.90 8.43 -14.80
C THR A 41 15.98 7.51 -14.22
N GLU A 42 16.02 6.25 -14.62
CA GLU A 42 17.05 5.27 -14.26
C GLU A 42 18.39 5.65 -14.91
N ILE A 43 19.22 6.38 -14.18
CA ILE A 43 20.55 6.76 -14.62
C ILE A 43 21.59 6.15 -13.70
N GLU A 44 22.83 6.06 -14.19
CA GLU A 44 23.95 5.48 -13.44
C GLU A 44 24.06 6.13 -12.05
N GLY A 45 24.13 5.27 -11.03
CA GLY A 45 24.25 5.65 -9.64
C GLY A 45 22.91 5.97 -8.93
N PHE A 46 21.75 5.95 -9.61
CA PHE A 46 20.45 6.25 -8.98
C PHE A 46 19.50 5.06 -8.89
N ASP A 47 19.97 3.86 -9.35
CA ASP A 47 19.18 2.63 -9.20
C ASP A 47 17.96 2.57 -10.13
N ASP A 48 17.28 1.43 -10.13
CA ASP A 48 16.02 1.16 -10.82
C ASP A 48 14.98 0.67 -9.80
N LEU A 49 13.81 1.29 -9.76
CA LEU A 49 12.78 0.97 -8.78
C LEU A 49 12.27 -0.47 -8.89
N HIS A 50 12.28 -1.06 -10.08
CA HIS A 50 11.83 -2.43 -10.32
C HIS A 50 12.93 -3.48 -10.15
N HIS A 51 14.22 -3.03 -10.09
CA HIS A 51 15.39 -3.86 -9.87
C HIS A 51 16.33 -3.21 -8.86
N CYS A 52 15.81 -2.91 -7.67
CA CYS A 52 16.55 -2.19 -6.64
C CYS A 52 17.77 -2.96 -6.16
N GLU A 53 18.97 -2.41 -6.38
CA GLU A 53 20.25 -3.00 -5.92
C GLU A 53 21.10 -2.00 -5.11
N GLY A 54 20.79 -0.72 -5.21
CA GLY A 54 21.56 0.39 -4.64
C GLY A 54 20.76 1.30 -3.70
N ILE A 55 20.71 2.60 -4.02
CA ILE A 55 20.17 3.64 -3.14
C ILE A 55 18.66 3.51 -2.88
N LEU A 56 17.89 2.97 -3.83
CA LEU A 56 16.47 2.70 -3.63
C LEU A 56 16.27 1.51 -2.70
N LYS A 57 17.08 0.44 -2.85
CA LYS A 57 17.08 -0.70 -1.92
C LYS A 57 17.40 -0.26 -0.50
N ASP A 58 18.40 0.60 -0.32
CA ASP A 58 18.75 1.15 0.99
C ASP A 58 17.63 2.00 1.58
N ALA A 59 16.91 2.76 0.74
CA ALA A 59 15.77 3.55 1.18
C ALA A 59 14.58 2.65 1.60
N GLN A 60 14.29 1.60 0.84
CA GLN A 60 13.27 0.60 1.19
C GLN A 60 13.61 -0.13 2.49
N LYS A 61 14.89 -0.50 2.69
CA LYS A 61 15.35 -1.13 3.92
C LYS A 61 15.19 -0.21 5.13
N ARG A 62 15.56 1.07 5.02
CA ARG A 62 15.32 2.03 6.11
C ARG A 62 13.84 2.20 6.43
N ALA A 63 12.97 2.20 5.43
CA ALA A 63 11.54 2.23 5.65
C ALA A 63 11.05 0.96 6.37
N ALA A 64 11.53 -0.22 5.97
CA ALA A 64 11.23 -1.49 6.65
C ALA A 64 11.66 -1.46 8.13
N ASP A 65 12.86 -0.97 8.42
CA ASP A 65 13.38 -0.83 9.78
C ASP A 65 12.49 0.09 10.64
N VAL A 66 12.03 1.22 10.09
CA VAL A 66 11.16 2.19 10.80
C VAL A 66 9.79 1.58 11.11
N TYR A 67 9.22 0.84 10.16
CA TYR A 67 7.90 0.22 10.33
C TYR A 67 7.95 -1.16 11.00
N GLY A 68 9.14 -1.72 11.25
CA GLY A 68 9.32 -3.06 11.80
C GLY A 68 8.80 -4.15 10.87
N ALA A 69 8.88 -3.92 9.54
CA ALA A 69 8.50 -4.86 8.50
C ALA A 69 9.74 -5.65 8.01
N GLU A 70 9.52 -6.85 7.46
CA GLU A 70 10.59 -7.63 6.83
C GLU A 70 11.09 -6.95 5.56
N GLU A 71 10.16 -6.41 4.76
CA GLU A 71 10.42 -5.70 3.52
C GLU A 71 9.47 -4.53 3.32
N THR A 72 9.91 -3.54 2.55
CA THR A 72 9.08 -2.41 2.09
C THR A 72 9.30 -2.21 0.61
N HIS A 73 8.21 -1.99 -0.13
CA HIS A 73 8.25 -1.71 -1.56
C HIS A 73 7.60 -0.36 -1.86
N PHE A 74 8.31 0.53 -2.57
CA PHE A 74 7.74 1.79 -3.03
C PHE A 74 6.83 1.56 -4.22
N LEU A 75 5.63 2.10 -4.17
CA LEU A 75 4.62 1.95 -5.21
C LEU A 75 4.48 3.22 -6.04
N VAL A 76 4.41 3.09 -7.35
CA VAL A 76 4.28 4.23 -8.28
C VAL A 76 2.84 4.54 -8.69
N ASN A 77 1.90 3.62 -8.47
CA ASN A 77 0.48 3.78 -8.83
C ASN A 77 -0.45 3.87 -7.60
N GLY A 78 0.08 4.43 -6.52
CA GLY A 78 -0.65 4.62 -5.27
C GLY A 78 -0.99 3.29 -4.56
N SER A 79 -1.68 3.39 -3.41
CA SER A 79 -2.09 2.23 -2.61
C SER A 79 -3.07 1.30 -3.32
N THR A 80 -3.72 1.76 -4.38
CA THR A 80 -4.58 0.89 -5.22
C THR A 80 -3.79 -0.28 -5.81
N VAL A 81 -2.60 -0.02 -6.40
CA VAL A 81 -1.79 -1.12 -6.94
C VAL A 81 -1.28 -2.04 -5.84
N GLY A 82 -0.97 -1.52 -4.66
CA GLY A 82 -0.60 -2.33 -3.50
C GLY A 82 -1.70 -3.31 -3.10
N ILE A 83 -2.95 -2.85 -3.03
CA ILE A 83 -4.11 -3.69 -2.73
C ILE A 83 -4.31 -4.77 -3.81
N LEU A 84 -4.23 -4.38 -5.09
CA LEU A 84 -4.33 -5.32 -6.21
C LEU A 84 -3.22 -6.37 -6.14
N SER A 85 -1.98 -5.95 -5.94
CA SER A 85 -0.81 -6.85 -5.86
C SER A 85 -0.91 -7.82 -4.68
N ALA A 86 -1.32 -7.33 -3.50
CA ALA A 86 -1.48 -8.16 -2.31
C ALA A 86 -2.53 -9.26 -2.54
N LEU A 87 -3.70 -8.91 -3.07
CA LEU A 87 -4.74 -9.90 -3.37
C LEU A 87 -4.32 -10.85 -4.49
N ALA A 88 -3.67 -10.36 -5.55
CA ALA A 88 -3.15 -11.22 -6.63
C ALA A 88 -2.09 -12.21 -6.12
N GLY A 89 -1.20 -11.77 -5.21
CA GLY A 89 -0.14 -12.61 -4.65
C GLY A 89 -0.66 -13.69 -3.68
N CYS A 90 -1.76 -13.39 -2.96
CA CYS A 90 -2.31 -14.29 -1.93
C CYS A 90 -3.42 -15.21 -2.44
N THR A 91 -3.97 -14.98 -3.64
CA THR A 91 -5.17 -15.68 -4.12
C THR A 91 -5.02 -16.14 -5.56
N ARG A 92 -5.92 -17.06 -5.95
CA ARG A 92 -6.09 -17.54 -7.32
C ARG A 92 -7.53 -17.34 -7.75
N ARG A 93 -7.78 -17.34 -9.05
CA ARG A 93 -9.13 -17.25 -9.61
C ARG A 93 -10.05 -18.33 -9.01
N GLY A 94 -11.19 -17.89 -8.48
CA GLY A 94 -12.17 -18.73 -7.83
C GLY A 94 -12.02 -18.89 -6.33
N ASP A 95 -10.92 -18.41 -5.74
CA ASP A 95 -10.72 -18.42 -4.29
C ASP A 95 -11.72 -17.52 -3.56
N SER A 96 -12.07 -17.90 -2.34
CA SER A 96 -12.90 -17.09 -1.45
C SER A 96 -12.04 -16.13 -0.63
N VAL A 97 -12.52 -14.90 -0.48
CA VAL A 97 -11.87 -13.85 0.32
C VAL A 97 -12.87 -13.18 1.25
N LEU A 98 -12.50 -13.00 2.52
CA LEU A 98 -13.30 -12.25 3.49
C LEU A 98 -12.98 -10.76 3.37
N ILE A 99 -14.00 -9.95 3.16
CA ILE A 99 -13.83 -8.52 2.88
C ILE A 99 -14.72 -7.71 3.81
N ALA A 100 -14.13 -6.74 4.52
CA ALA A 100 -14.92 -5.77 5.26
C ALA A 100 -15.74 -4.90 4.30
N ARG A 101 -17.03 -4.74 4.59
CA ARG A 101 -17.94 -4.05 3.66
C ARG A 101 -17.63 -2.56 3.45
N ASN A 102 -16.87 -1.95 4.36
CA ASN A 102 -16.39 -0.58 4.28
C ASN A 102 -15.00 -0.43 3.62
N CYS A 103 -14.49 -1.47 2.94
CA CYS A 103 -13.24 -1.37 2.19
C CYS A 103 -13.33 -0.38 1.03
N HIS A 104 -12.18 0.17 0.66
CA HIS A 104 -12.04 1.04 -0.50
C HIS A 104 -12.39 0.27 -1.81
N LYS A 105 -12.90 1.00 -2.81
CA LYS A 105 -13.31 0.44 -4.12
C LYS A 105 -12.26 -0.43 -4.80
N SER A 106 -10.97 -0.17 -4.58
CA SER A 106 -9.88 -0.98 -5.14
C SER A 106 -9.93 -2.46 -4.74
N VAL A 107 -10.45 -2.78 -3.54
CA VAL A 107 -10.66 -4.16 -3.10
C VAL A 107 -11.72 -4.85 -3.96
N TYR A 108 -12.82 -4.16 -4.25
CA TYR A 108 -13.89 -4.68 -5.11
C TYR A 108 -13.43 -4.86 -6.55
N HIS A 109 -12.60 -3.93 -7.06
CA HIS A 109 -11.97 -4.08 -8.37
C HIS A 109 -11.05 -5.30 -8.42
N ALA A 110 -10.27 -5.57 -7.35
CA ALA A 110 -9.45 -6.77 -7.27
C ALA A 110 -10.30 -8.05 -7.32
N VAL A 111 -11.41 -8.08 -6.58
CA VAL A 111 -12.35 -9.22 -6.59
C VAL A 111 -12.85 -9.51 -8.01
N GLU A 112 -13.26 -8.47 -8.74
CA GLU A 112 -13.73 -8.60 -10.11
C GLU A 112 -12.61 -9.01 -11.07
N MET A 113 -11.49 -8.31 -11.06
CA MET A 113 -10.36 -8.56 -11.97
C MET A 113 -9.79 -9.97 -11.81
N PHE A 114 -9.66 -10.45 -10.57
CA PHE A 114 -9.08 -11.77 -10.30
C PHE A 114 -10.12 -12.88 -10.23
N GLY A 115 -11.41 -12.55 -10.37
CA GLY A 115 -12.52 -13.52 -10.33
C GLY A 115 -12.63 -14.22 -8.99
N LEU A 116 -12.49 -13.47 -7.89
CA LEU A 116 -12.58 -13.98 -6.53
C LEU A 116 -14.04 -14.08 -6.06
N LYS A 117 -14.28 -14.86 -5.03
CA LYS A 117 -15.60 -15.04 -4.39
C LYS A 117 -15.62 -14.26 -3.08
N PRO A 118 -16.28 -13.09 -3.01
CA PRO A 118 -16.29 -12.30 -1.79
C PRO A 118 -17.23 -12.88 -0.74
N VAL A 119 -16.76 -12.96 0.48
CA VAL A 119 -17.53 -13.13 1.70
C VAL A 119 -17.47 -11.82 2.45
N TYR A 120 -18.60 -11.27 2.85
CA TYR A 120 -18.61 -9.96 3.48
C TYR A 120 -18.73 -10.05 5.00
N ILE A 121 -17.94 -9.22 5.69
CA ILE A 121 -18.08 -8.91 7.10
C ILE A 121 -18.45 -7.44 7.25
N TYR A 122 -19.35 -7.13 8.16
CA TYR A 122 -19.87 -5.79 8.35
C TYR A 122 -19.28 -5.18 9.62
N PRO A 123 -18.91 -3.88 9.59
CA PRO A 123 -18.55 -3.16 10.79
C PRO A 123 -19.69 -3.20 11.81
N LYS A 124 -19.36 -3.26 13.11
CA LYS A 124 -20.37 -3.14 14.17
C LYS A 124 -21.09 -1.81 14.03
N LYS A 125 -22.39 -1.79 14.31
CA LYS A 125 -23.11 -0.52 14.49
C LYS A 125 -22.64 0.11 15.79
N GLN A 126 -22.47 1.42 15.80
CA GLN A 126 -22.28 2.14 17.05
C GLN A 126 -23.59 2.12 17.85
N GLU A 127 -23.50 2.09 19.18
CA GLU A 127 -24.65 1.97 20.06
C GLU A 127 -25.66 3.14 19.95
N ASN A 128 -25.20 4.30 19.44
CA ASN A 128 -26.07 5.43 19.13
C ASN A 128 -26.64 5.27 17.71
N GLU A 129 -27.94 5.00 17.60
CA GLU A 129 -28.65 4.87 16.32
C GLU A 129 -28.51 6.10 15.38
N GLU A 130 -28.14 7.27 15.93
CA GLU A 130 -27.90 8.51 15.19
C GLU A 130 -26.46 8.61 14.58
N SER A 131 -25.54 7.68 14.93
CA SER A 131 -24.19 7.74 14.41
C SER A 131 -24.13 7.31 12.94
N VAL A 132 -23.69 8.24 12.08
CA VAL A 132 -23.43 7.98 10.66
C VAL A 132 -22.16 7.15 10.46
N LEU A 133 -21.32 7.05 11.49
CA LEU A 133 -20.02 6.39 11.40
C LEU A 133 -20.14 4.87 11.52
N SER A 134 -19.46 4.16 10.65
CA SER A 134 -19.29 2.71 10.78
C SER A 134 -18.37 2.38 11.97
N GLY A 135 -18.72 1.36 12.75
CA GLY A 135 -17.89 0.87 13.85
C GLY A 135 -16.65 0.09 13.38
N CYS A 136 -15.97 -0.54 14.33
CA CYS A 136 -14.83 -1.42 14.04
C CYS A 136 -15.28 -2.78 13.49
N ILE A 137 -14.37 -3.49 12.84
CA ILE A 137 -14.49 -4.93 12.61
C ILE A 137 -14.04 -5.64 13.90
N ASP A 138 -14.86 -6.57 14.38
CA ASP A 138 -14.52 -7.35 15.57
C ASP A 138 -13.75 -8.62 15.20
N ALA A 139 -12.62 -8.84 15.86
CA ALA A 139 -11.80 -10.04 15.67
C ALA A 139 -12.58 -11.34 15.92
N ALA A 140 -13.50 -11.34 16.89
CA ALA A 140 -14.33 -12.51 17.17
C ALA A 140 -15.30 -12.84 16.01
N ASP A 141 -15.79 -11.83 15.32
CA ASP A 141 -16.64 -12.03 14.14
C ASP A 141 -15.83 -12.55 12.96
N VAL A 142 -14.60 -12.07 12.77
CA VAL A 142 -13.66 -12.60 11.76
C VAL A 142 -13.36 -14.08 12.04
N GLU A 143 -12.99 -14.41 13.28
CA GLU A 143 -12.69 -15.78 13.70
C GLU A 143 -13.88 -16.73 13.44
N LYS A 144 -15.07 -16.34 13.86
CA LYS A 144 -16.31 -17.10 13.63
C LYS A 144 -16.56 -17.39 12.14
N VAL A 145 -16.36 -16.40 11.28
CA VAL A 145 -16.53 -16.59 9.83
C VAL A 145 -15.47 -17.56 9.29
N LEU A 146 -14.21 -17.42 9.71
CA LEU A 146 -13.11 -18.29 9.27
C LEU A 146 -13.26 -19.73 9.76
N GLU A 147 -13.84 -19.94 10.93
CA GLU A 147 -14.18 -21.28 11.44
C GLU A 147 -15.26 -21.98 10.60
N GLN A 148 -16.26 -21.24 10.18
CA GLN A 148 -17.38 -21.72 9.39
C GLN A 148 -17.05 -21.90 7.91
N ARG A 149 -16.06 -21.15 7.41
CA ARG A 149 -15.69 -21.06 5.98
C ARG A 149 -14.20 -21.26 5.77
N ARG A 150 -13.79 -22.52 5.89
CA ARG A 150 -12.36 -22.93 5.80
C ARG A 150 -11.75 -22.72 4.41
N GLU A 151 -12.57 -22.49 3.39
CA GLU A 151 -12.14 -22.18 2.02
C GLU A 151 -11.61 -20.75 1.84
N ILE A 152 -11.80 -19.86 2.80
CA ILE A 152 -11.31 -18.47 2.73
C ILE A 152 -9.78 -18.46 2.74
N ARG A 153 -9.20 -17.83 1.71
CA ARG A 153 -7.76 -17.74 1.49
C ARG A 153 -7.12 -16.48 2.03
N ALA A 154 -7.85 -15.36 2.02
CA ALA A 154 -7.36 -14.08 2.49
C ALA A 154 -8.46 -13.30 3.20
N VAL A 155 -8.05 -12.42 4.12
CA VAL A 155 -8.92 -11.47 4.80
C VAL A 155 -8.46 -10.06 4.45
N MET A 156 -9.39 -9.19 4.07
CA MET A 156 -9.13 -7.79 3.77
C MET A 156 -10.02 -6.91 4.64
N ILE A 157 -9.39 -6.18 5.55
CA ILE A 157 -10.05 -5.17 6.39
C ILE A 157 -9.31 -3.85 6.26
N VAL A 158 -9.97 -2.76 6.61
CA VAL A 158 -9.38 -1.41 6.64
C VAL A 158 -9.34 -0.91 8.09
N SER A 159 -8.14 -0.59 8.57
CA SER A 159 -7.94 -0.01 9.90
C SER A 159 -6.74 0.93 9.87
N PRO A 160 -6.91 2.21 10.23
CA PRO A 160 -8.20 2.85 10.52
C PRO A 160 -9.11 2.91 9.28
N SER A 161 -10.43 3.02 9.51
CA SER A 161 -11.38 3.33 8.45
C SER A 161 -11.19 4.76 7.93
N TYR A 162 -11.91 5.16 6.86
CA TYR A 162 -11.90 6.54 6.38
C TYR A 162 -12.24 7.55 7.49
N ASP A 163 -13.15 7.17 8.39
CA ASP A 163 -13.60 7.99 9.52
C ASP A 163 -12.68 7.92 10.75
N GLY A 164 -11.54 7.23 10.66
CA GLY A 164 -10.56 7.10 11.73
C GLY A 164 -10.86 5.98 12.76
N VAL A 165 -11.85 5.13 12.52
CA VAL A 165 -12.20 4.03 13.44
C VAL A 165 -11.19 2.89 13.31
N VAL A 166 -10.57 2.51 14.43
CA VAL A 166 -9.54 1.47 14.50
C VAL A 166 -10.14 0.12 14.88
N SER A 167 -9.75 -0.95 14.19
CA SER A 167 -10.04 -2.34 14.53
C SER A 167 -8.82 -3.00 15.21
N ASP A 168 -9.03 -4.01 16.06
CA ASP A 168 -7.95 -4.74 16.75
C ASP A 168 -7.32 -5.78 15.81
N VAL A 169 -6.53 -5.29 14.85
CA VAL A 169 -5.88 -6.10 13.81
C VAL A 169 -4.93 -7.15 14.39
N LYS A 170 -4.31 -6.89 15.57
CA LYS A 170 -3.37 -7.83 16.21
C LYS A 170 -4.05 -9.12 16.67
N LYS A 171 -5.31 -9.05 17.09
CA LYS A 171 -6.10 -10.26 17.39
C LYS A 171 -6.43 -11.03 16.12
N ASP A 172 -6.75 -10.31 15.04
CA ASP A 172 -7.08 -10.90 13.76
C ASP A 172 -5.91 -11.67 13.13
N CYS A 173 -4.67 -11.17 13.29
CA CYS A 173 -3.45 -11.80 12.73
C CYS A 173 -3.09 -13.17 13.32
N ARG A 174 -3.56 -13.51 14.53
CA ARG A 174 -3.22 -14.78 15.20
C ARG A 174 -3.90 -16.01 14.56
N ASN A 175 -4.88 -15.80 13.70
CA ASN A 175 -5.78 -16.84 13.18
C ASN A 175 -5.43 -17.38 11.78
N ARG A 176 -4.15 -17.48 11.40
CA ARG A 176 -3.64 -18.18 10.20
C ARG A 176 -3.97 -17.59 8.83
N THR A 177 -4.43 -16.36 8.74
CA THR A 177 -4.68 -15.69 7.46
C THR A 177 -3.71 -14.53 7.28
N GLN A 178 -3.16 -14.33 6.09
CA GLN A 178 -2.41 -13.12 5.79
C GLN A 178 -3.39 -11.96 5.78
N ILE A 179 -3.27 -11.09 6.80
CA ILE A 179 -4.07 -9.86 6.91
C ILE A 179 -3.19 -8.74 6.39
N TRP A 180 -3.68 -8.04 5.38
CA TRP A 180 -3.01 -6.86 4.87
C TRP A 180 -3.70 -5.60 5.41
N ASN A 181 -2.91 -4.73 6.05
CA ASN A 181 -3.37 -3.45 6.58
C ASN A 181 -2.61 -2.31 5.88
N SER A 182 -3.32 -1.32 5.39
CA SER A 182 -2.73 -0.16 4.72
C SER A 182 -1.97 0.79 5.65
N ALA A 183 -2.04 0.59 6.98
CA ALA A 183 -1.48 1.52 7.95
C ALA A 183 -0.50 0.92 8.96
N ASP A 184 -0.53 -0.38 9.29
CA ASP A 184 0.32 -0.92 10.35
C ASP A 184 0.45 -2.45 10.24
N CYS A 185 1.48 -2.95 9.57
CA CYS A 185 2.06 -4.25 9.85
C CYS A 185 3.20 -4.06 10.85
N ARG A 186 2.93 -4.19 12.14
CA ARG A 186 3.94 -4.41 13.17
C ARG A 186 3.73 -5.77 13.83
#